data_11d9972c2f82d04ba2b549441f7e9d4d
#
_entry.id   11d9972c2f82d04ba2b549441f7e9d4d
#
_cell.length_a   1.000
_cell.length_b   1.000
_cell.length_c   1.000
_cell.angle_alpha   90.00
_cell.angle_beta   90.00
_cell.angle_gamma   90.00
#
_symmetry.space_group_name_H-M   'P 1'
#
loop_
_entity.id
_entity.type
_entity.pdbx_description
1 polymer ?
#
loop_
_entity_poly.entity_id
_entity_poly.type
_entity_poly.pdbx_seq_one_letter_code
_entity_poly.pdbx_strand_id
1 'polypeptide(L)'
;MSKFPTRLKELREEKGLLGKDFAKIMSVEPATVTNWEKGNRFPKDDVLIKIADYFDCSTDYLLGRTDDKLAKVYSGTLHNQTIEIEIDKGYPHELTPEDVQNILKQLDAVGLDVNKLIENSKNK
;
A
#
# COMPACT_ATOMS: atom_id res chain seq x y z
N MET A 1 13.97 2.22 0.37
CA MET A 1 13.65 1.49 1.61
C MET A 1 12.16 1.50 1.87
N SER A 2 11.64 0.40 2.36
CA SER A 2 10.23 0.29 2.69
C SER A 2 9.88 1.13 3.92
N LYS A 3 8.73 1.78 3.90
CA LYS A 3 8.19 2.49 5.07
C LYS A 3 7.47 1.55 6.05
N PHE A 4 7.39 0.28 5.72
CA PHE A 4 6.64 -0.71 6.51
C PHE A 4 7.02 -0.73 7.99
N PRO A 5 8.31 -0.81 8.36
CA PRO A 5 8.67 -0.89 9.79
C PRO A 5 8.13 0.28 10.60
N THR A 6 8.30 1.48 10.11
CA THR A 6 7.85 2.70 10.79
C THR A 6 6.32 2.77 10.85
N ARG A 7 5.65 2.49 9.74
CA ARG A 7 4.19 2.55 9.67
C ARG A 7 3.53 1.50 10.55
N LEU A 8 4.10 0.29 10.59
CA LEU A 8 3.59 -0.75 11.48
C LEU A 8 3.65 -0.32 12.94
N LYS A 9 4.78 0.22 13.37
CA LYS A 9 4.97 0.70 14.73
C LYS A 9 3.99 1.82 15.05
N GLU A 10 3.83 2.79 14.16
CA GLU A 10 2.89 3.90 14.33
C GLU A 10 1.45 3.41 14.49
N LEU A 11 1.01 2.49 13.62
CA LEU A 11 -0.34 1.93 13.68
C LEU A 11 -0.58 1.19 14.98
N ARG A 12 0.41 0.41 15.43
CA ARG A 12 0.35 -0.33 16.70
C ARG A 12 0.22 0.63 17.88
N GLU A 13 1.05 1.66 17.91
CA GLU A 13 1.05 2.66 18.98
C GLU A 13 -0.25 3.47 18.99
N GLU A 14 -0.81 3.80 17.85
CA GLU A 14 -2.11 4.49 17.74
C GLU A 14 -3.23 3.70 18.40
N LYS A 15 -3.17 2.38 18.37
CA LYS A 15 -4.15 1.50 19.05
C LYS A 15 -3.78 1.22 20.50
N GLY A 16 -2.68 1.76 20.99
CA GLY A 16 -2.22 1.52 22.37
C GLY A 16 -1.77 0.10 22.63
N LEU A 17 -1.36 -0.63 21.60
CA LEU A 17 -0.93 -2.02 21.72
C LEU A 17 0.56 -2.11 21.99
N LEU A 18 0.94 -2.97 22.95
CA LEU A 18 2.33 -3.36 23.12
C LEU A 18 2.71 -4.38 22.03
N GLY A 19 4.00 -4.48 21.71
CA GLY A 19 4.47 -5.45 20.72
C GLY A 19 4.03 -6.86 21.03
N LYS A 20 4.06 -7.27 22.31
CA LYS A 20 3.62 -8.61 22.73
C LYS A 20 2.13 -8.84 22.48
N ASP A 21 1.30 -7.81 22.65
CA ASP A 21 -0.14 -7.90 22.43
C ASP A 21 -0.45 -8.06 20.95
N PHE A 22 0.22 -7.29 20.11
CA PHE A 22 0.08 -7.39 18.67
C PHE A 22 0.58 -8.76 18.14
N ALA A 23 1.69 -9.26 18.71
CA ALA A 23 2.20 -10.59 18.36
C ALA A 23 1.16 -11.67 18.62
N LYS A 24 0.46 -11.57 19.75
CA LYS A 24 -0.62 -12.49 20.09
C LYS A 24 -1.77 -12.44 19.07
N ILE A 25 -2.16 -11.23 18.68
CA ILE A 25 -3.22 -11.01 17.68
C ILE A 25 -2.83 -11.64 16.35
N MET A 26 -1.57 -11.51 15.96
CA MET A 26 -1.07 -12.05 14.70
C MET A 26 -0.66 -13.52 14.80
N SER A 27 -0.71 -14.12 15.97
CA SER A 27 -0.28 -15.50 16.23
C SER A 27 1.19 -15.73 15.87
N VAL A 28 2.04 -14.78 16.28
CA VAL A 28 3.49 -14.87 16.08
C VAL A 28 4.21 -14.59 17.39
N GLU A 29 5.51 -14.87 17.43
CA GLU A 29 6.33 -14.57 18.60
C GLU A 29 6.59 -13.06 18.73
N PRO A 30 6.71 -12.51 19.95
CA PRO A 30 7.03 -11.09 20.12
C PRO A 30 8.30 -10.67 19.41
N ALA A 31 9.32 -11.52 19.33
CA ALA A 31 10.55 -11.24 18.59
C ALA A 31 10.28 -11.02 17.10
N THR A 32 9.28 -11.69 16.55
CA THR A 32 8.90 -11.53 15.14
C THR A 32 8.39 -10.11 14.88
N VAL A 33 7.52 -9.59 15.76
CA VAL A 33 7.02 -8.20 15.65
C VAL A 33 8.18 -7.21 15.77
N THR A 34 9.07 -7.43 16.72
CA THR A 34 10.25 -6.58 16.91
C THR A 34 11.10 -6.54 15.63
N ASN A 35 11.33 -7.70 15.00
CA ASN A 35 12.09 -7.78 13.76
C ASN A 35 11.41 -7.07 12.61
N TRP A 36 10.08 -7.14 12.52
CA TRP A 36 9.33 -6.38 11.51
C TRP A 36 9.49 -4.87 11.70
N GLU A 37 9.39 -4.40 12.95
CA GLU A 37 9.47 -2.97 13.27
C GLU A 37 10.89 -2.40 13.15
N LYS A 38 11.89 -3.25 13.25
CA LYS A 38 13.28 -2.87 13.03
C LYS A 38 13.74 -2.99 11.59
N GLY A 39 12.92 -3.60 10.73
CA GLY A 39 13.27 -3.83 9.33
C GLY A 39 14.23 -4.99 9.12
N ASN A 40 14.43 -5.85 10.12
CA ASN A 40 15.32 -7.02 10.01
C ASN A 40 14.66 -8.17 9.27
N ARG A 41 13.34 -8.24 9.31
CA ARG A 41 12.55 -9.25 8.64
C ARG A 41 11.28 -8.63 8.09
N PHE A 42 10.70 -9.28 7.10
CA PHE A 42 9.48 -8.82 6.44
C PHE A 42 8.43 -9.93 6.49
N PRO A 43 7.16 -9.63 6.76
CA PRO A 43 6.12 -10.65 6.78
C PRO A 43 5.84 -11.18 5.38
N LYS A 44 5.36 -12.42 5.30
CA LYS A 44 4.89 -12.98 4.04
C LYS A 44 3.61 -12.26 3.60
N ASP A 45 3.25 -12.41 2.33
CA ASP A 45 2.12 -11.72 1.72
C ASP A 45 0.79 -11.95 2.47
N ASP A 46 0.51 -13.18 2.87
CA ASP A 46 -0.71 -13.50 3.63
C ASP A 46 -0.75 -12.80 4.99
N VAL A 47 0.38 -12.73 5.67
CA VAL A 47 0.51 -12.05 6.96
C VAL A 47 0.41 -10.53 6.77
N LEU A 48 1.01 -10.01 5.72
CA LEU A 48 0.93 -8.59 5.38
C LEU A 48 -0.53 -8.15 5.16
N ILE A 49 -1.29 -8.94 4.42
CA ILE A 49 -2.72 -8.69 4.20
C ILE A 49 -3.48 -8.72 5.53
N LYS A 50 -3.17 -9.67 6.40
CA LYS A 50 -3.79 -9.78 7.72
C LYS A 50 -3.52 -8.55 8.59
N ILE A 51 -2.29 -8.03 8.53
CA ILE A 51 -1.91 -6.80 9.24
C ILE A 51 -2.72 -5.62 8.71
N ALA A 52 -2.80 -5.48 7.38
CA ALA A 52 -3.56 -4.40 6.74
C ALA A 52 -5.04 -4.46 7.14
N ASP A 53 -5.63 -5.64 7.12
CA ASP A 53 -7.03 -5.83 7.51
C ASP A 53 -7.25 -5.46 8.97
N TYR A 54 -6.35 -5.87 9.85
CA TYR A 54 -6.46 -5.57 11.28
C TYR A 54 -6.44 -4.06 11.56
N PHE A 55 -5.56 -3.33 10.88
CA PHE A 55 -5.45 -1.88 11.05
C PHE A 55 -6.37 -1.07 10.13
N ASP A 56 -7.20 -1.75 9.34
CA ASP A 56 -8.13 -1.12 8.40
C ASP A 56 -7.41 -0.14 7.46
N CYS A 57 -6.32 -0.60 6.88
CA CYS A 57 -5.56 0.17 5.90
C CYS A 57 -5.21 -0.73 4.71
N SER A 58 -4.72 -0.11 3.63
CA SER A 58 -4.29 -0.86 2.45
C SER A 58 -2.89 -1.44 2.65
N THR A 59 -2.57 -2.52 1.94
CA THR A 59 -1.20 -3.03 1.87
C THR A 59 -0.29 -2.01 1.19
N ASP A 60 -0.81 -1.24 0.25
CA ASP A 60 -0.05 -0.19 -0.43
C ASP A 60 0.41 0.89 0.55
N TYR A 61 -0.44 1.26 1.52
CA TYR A 61 -0.04 2.17 2.59
C TYR A 61 1.09 1.59 3.43
N LEU A 62 0.95 0.32 3.86
CA LEU A 62 1.98 -0.35 4.66
C LEU A 62 3.32 -0.40 3.93
N LEU A 63 3.28 -0.64 2.62
CA LEU A 63 4.49 -0.74 1.80
C LEU A 63 5.10 0.61 1.43
N GLY A 64 4.40 1.70 1.73
CA GLY A 64 4.89 3.04 1.42
C GLY A 64 4.64 3.50 -0.01
N ARG A 65 3.75 2.83 -0.74
CA ARG A 65 3.40 3.22 -2.11
C ARG A 65 2.45 4.41 -2.15
N THR A 66 1.72 4.65 -1.08
CA THR A 66 0.81 5.78 -0.91
C THR A 66 0.88 6.29 0.52
N ASP A 67 0.58 7.56 0.74
CA ASP A 67 0.46 8.16 2.06
C ASP A 67 -0.99 8.17 2.57
N ASP A 68 -1.95 7.73 1.76
CA ASP A 68 -3.34 7.59 2.15
C ASP A 68 -3.58 6.17 2.65
N LYS A 69 -4.00 6.03 3.91
CA LYS A 69 -4.22 4.73 4.56
C LYS A 69 -5.18 3.82 3.78
N LEU A 70 -6.13 4.40 3.07
CA LEU A 70 -7.20 3.65 2.40
C LEU A 70 -7.01 3.54 0.89
N ALA A 71 -6.04 4.25 0.32
CA ALA A 71 -5.80 4.22 -1.11
C ALA A 71 -5.05 2.97 -1.53
N LYS A 72 -5.37 2.48 -2.71
CA LYS A 72 -4.68 1.37 -3.37
C LYS A 72 -3.98 1.88 -4.61
N VAL A 73 -2.79 1.35 -4.88
CA VAL A 73 -2.01 1.71 -6.05
C VAL A 73 -2.10 0.59 -7.08
N TYR A 74 -2.48 0.96 -8.30
CA TYR A 74 -2.60 0.04 -9.41
C TYR A 74 -1.59 0.42 -10.49
N SER A 75 -1.07 -0.59 -11.18
CA SER A 75 -0.12 -0.39 -12.27
C SER A 75 -0.73 -0.81 -13.59
N GLY A 76 -0.44 -0.05 -14.64
CA GLY A 76 -0.84 -0.37 -16.00
C GLY A 76 0.25 0.06 -16.98
N THR A 77 0.07 -0.24 -18.25
CA THR A 77 1.03 0.11 -19.31
C THR A 77 0.37 1.00 -20.36
N LEU A 78 1.03 2.09 -20.68
CA LEU A 78 0.58 3.00 -21.73
C LEU A 78 1.81 3.55 -22.45
N HIS A 79 1.82 3.52 -23.79
CA HIS A 79 2.95 4.00 -24.61
C HIS A 79 4.29 3.38 -24.17
N ASN A 80 4.31 2.07 -23.88
CA ASN A 80 5.48 1.31 -23.43
C ASN A 80 6.06 1.77 -22.08
N GLN A 81 5.29 2.54 -21.29
CA GLN A 81 5.67 2.98 -19.96
C GLN A 81 4.75 2.36 -18.92
N THR A 82 5.31 1.99 -17.78
CA THR A 82 4.52 1.57 -16.63
C THR A 82 4.01 2.81 -15.89
N ILE A 83 2.70 2.88 -15.70
CA ILE A 83 2.03 4.00 -15.04
C ILE A 83 1.35 3.47 -13.80
N GLU A 84 1.57 4.12 -12.67
CA GLU A 84 0.88 3.81 -11.43
C GLU A 84 -0.22 4.84 -11.17
N ILE A 85 -1.40 4.35 -10.79
CA ILE A 85 -2.51 5.21 -10.40
C ILE A 85 -2.95 4.88 -8.98
N GLU A 86 -3.28 5.90 -8.21
CA GLU A 86 -3.75 5.77 -6.84
C GLU A 86 -5.26 5.96 -6.83
N ILE A 87 -5.97 4.96 -6.31
CA ILE A 87 -7.44 4.99 -6.21
C ILE A 87 -7.80 4.97 -4.73
N ASP A 88 -8.58 5.94 -4.30
CA ASP A 88 -8.98 6.03 -2.91
C ASP A 88 -10.16 5.08 -2.58
N LYS A 89 -10.56 5.09 -1.32
CA LYS A 89 -11.63 4.23 -0.80
C LYS A 89 -13.00 4.48 -1.46
N GLY A 90 -13.16 5.61 -2.14
CA GLY A 90 -14.43 5.94 -2.81
C GLY A 90 -14.78 5.01 -3.96
N TYR A 91 -13.83 4.22 -4.44
CA TYR A 91 -14.09 3.29 -5.52
C TYR A 91 -14.79 2.03 -4.98
N PRO A 92 -15.92 1.60 -5.57
CA PRO A 92 -16.79 0.59 -4.96
C PRO A 92 -16.26 -0.85 -4.99
N HIS A 93 -15.24 -1.15 -5.78
CA HIS A 93 -14.69 -2.51 -5.90
C HIS A 93 -13.22 -2.47 -6.27
N GLU A 94 -12.54 -3.59 -6.10
CA GLU A 94 -11.15 -3.72 -6.55
C GLU A 94 -11.11 -3.68 -8.07
N LEU A 95 -10.07 -3.03 -8.59
CA LEU A 95 -9.86 -2.94 -10.04
C LEU A 95 -9.11 -4.16 -10.53
N THR A 96 -9.58 -4.73 -11.63
CA THR A 96 -8.82 -5.75 -12.36
C THR A 96 -7.75 -5.07 -13.20
N PRO A 97 -6.71 -5.81 -13.67
CA PRO A 97 -5.75 -5.24 -14.61
C PRO A 97 -6.38 -4.65 -15.86
N GLU A 98 -7.48 -5.24 -16.34
CA GLU A 98 -8.24 -4.73 -17.49
C GLU A 98 -8.90 -3.39 -17.17
N ASP A 99 -9.48 -3.26 -15.97
CA ASP A 99 -10.08 -1.99 -15.52
C ASP A 99 -9.05 -0.87 -15.50
N VAL A 100 -7.86 -1.16 -14.97
CA VAL A 100 -6.75 -0.18 -14.91
C VAL A 100 -6.34 0.26 -16.31
N GLN A 101 -6.21 -0.69 -17.25
CA GLN A 101 -5.85 -0.37 -18.65
C GLN A 101 -6.92 0.49 -19.30
N ASN A 102 -8.20 0.22 -19.05
CA ASN A 102 -9.30 1.01 -19.58
C ASN A 102 -9.28 2.44 -19.07
N ILE A 103 -9.01 2.62 -17.75
CA ILE A 103 -8.88 3.94 -17.15
C ILE A 103 -7.74 4.72 -17.81
N LEU A 104 -6.58 4.09 -17.98
CA LEU A 104 -5.43 4.74 -18.61
C LEU A 104 -5.72 5.14 -20.06
N LYS A 105 -6.40 4.29 -20.80
CA LYS A 105 -6.81 4.59 -22.19
C LYS A 105 -7.77 5.78 -22.25
N GLN A 106 -8.72 5.85 -21.33
CA GLN A 106 -9.66 6.96 -21.24
C GLN A 106 -8.96 8.27 -20.92
N LEU A 107 -8.02 8.26 -19.98
CA LEU A 107 -7.24 9.45 -19.62
C LEU A 107 -6.39 9.93 -20.81
N ASP A 108 -5.77 9.00 -21.53
CA ASP A 108 -4.99 9.31 -22.72
C ASP A 108 -5.87 9.93 -23.82
N ALA A 109 -7.05 9.37 -24.03
CA ALA A 109 -7.99 9.82 -25.07
C ALA A 109 -8.49 11.25 -24.84
N VAL A 110 -8.59 11.71 -23.58
CA VAL A 110 -9.00 13.09 -23.26
C VAL A 110 -7.81 14.06 -23.24
N GLY A 111 -6.63 13.60 -23.66
CA GLY A 111 -5.47 14.46 -23.81
C GLY A 111 -4.68 14.72 -22.53
N LEU A 112 -4.87 13.90 -21.50
CA LEU A 112 -4.06 14.00 -20.30
C LEU A 112 -2.63 13.59 -20.58
N ASP A 113 -1.66 14.39 -20.12
CA ASP A 113 -0.25 14.08 -20.26
C ASP A 113 0.16 13.09 -19.17
N VAL A 114 0.21 11.81 -19.53
CA VAL A 114 0.58 10.76 -18.57
C VAL A 114 2.03 10.89 -18.09
N ASN A 115 2.91 11.45 -18.88
CA ASN A 115 4.29 11.72 -18.46
C ASN A 115 4.31 12.73 -17.33
N LYS A 116 3.47 13.74 -17.41
CA LYS A 116 3.33 14.75 -16.36
C LYS A 116 2.75 14.16 -15.07
N LEU A 117 1.82 13.20 -15.19
CA LEU A 117 1.28 12.47 -14.04
C LEU A 117 2.38 11.66 -13.34
N ILE A 118 3.25 11.01 -14.09
CA ILE A 118 4.37 10.25 -13.56
C ILE A 118 5.33 11.17 -12.81
N GLU A 119 5.68 12.32 -13.39
CA GLU A 119 6.54 13.32 -12.75
C GLU A 119 5.96 13.79 -11.42
N ASN A 120 4.68 14.13 -11.41
CA ASN A 120 4.00 14.58 -10.19
C ASN A 120 4.02 13.51 -9.10
N SER A 121 3.86 12.25 -9.46
CA SER A 121 3.95 11.13 -8.52
C SER A 121 5.34 10.98 -7.92
N LYS A 122 6.38 11.22 -8.71
CA LYS A 122 7.77 11.13 -8.23
C LYS A 122 8.18 12.27 -7.31
N ASN A 123 7.54 13.42 -7.45
CA ASN A 123 7.89 14.63 -6.70
C ASN A 123 7.14 14.78 -5.37
N LYS A 124 6.34 13.81 -5.02
CA LYS A 124 5.62 13.82 -3.74
C LYS A 124 6.44 13.25 -2.59
#